data_2344af57a07ceaa19e11dc1e0e13f62d
#
_entry.id   2344af57a07ceaa19e11dc1e0e13f62d
#
_cell.length_a   1.000
_cell.length_b   1.000
_cell.length_c   1.000
_cell.angle_alpha   90.00
_cell.angle_beta   90.00
_cell.angle_gamma   90.00
#
_symmetry.space_group_name_H-M   'P 1'
#
loop_
_entity.id
_entity.type
_entity.pdbx_description
1 polymer ?
#
loop_
_entity_poly.entity_id
_entity_poly.type
_entity_poly.pdbx_seq_one_letter_code
_entity_poly.pdbx_strand_id
1 'polypeptide(L)'
;MIYLRLFWEFFKTGLFSVGGGLATLPFIYDMSDRTGWFTYQQIADMVAVSESTPGPIGVNTATYVGYITGGVPGALIATLGLVTPAVICILIIASCLKKFRENRFVDHAFYGLRPASAALIAAAGFSVVRISLLQESAFQASGRFTDLFFWKGLLLAAVIWVLTNVVKPTKKLHPIVYIAASAVVGIMFSFAGV
;
A
#
# COMPACT_ATOMS: atom_id res chain seq x y z
N MET A 1 -21.30 -20.06 12.20
CA MET A 1 -21.58 -19.52 10.84
C MET A 1 -20.84 -18.20 10.53
N ILE A 2 -20.27 -17.52 11.54
CA ILE A 2 -19.62 -16.20 11.35
C ILE A 2 -18.39 -16.28 10.43
N TYR A 3 -17.56 -17.32 10.56
CA TYR A 3 -16.34 -17.49 9.79
C TYR A 3 -16.58 -17.67 8.28
N LEU A 4 -17.64 -18.42 7.90
CA LEU A 4 -18.00 -18.58 6.50
C LEU A 4 -18.49 -17.29 5.88
N ARG A 5 -19.28 -16.52 6.65
CA ARG A 5 -19.75 -15.19 6.23
C ARG A 5 -18.58 -14.21 6.11
N LEU A 6 -17.67 -14.24 7.06
CA LEU A 6 -16.44 -13.42 7.05
C LEU A 6 -15.58 -13.72 5.82
N PHE A 7 -15.34 -15.01 5.55
CA PHE A 7 -14.64 -15.44 4.33
C PHE A 7 -15.31 -14.90 3.07
N TRP A 8 -16.63 -15.04 2.96
CA TRP A 8 -17.38 -14.65 1.77
C TRP A 8 -17.41 -13.13 1.54
N GLU A 9 -17.56 -12.34 2.60
CA GLU A 9 -17.52 -10.88 2.49
C GLU A 9 -16.14 -10.40 2.02
N PHE A 10 -15.05 -10.95 2.56
CA PHE A 10 -13.71 -10.60 2.12
C PHE A 10 -13.34 -11.19 0.76
N PHE A 11 -13.89 -12.34 0.40
CA PHE A 11 -13.76 -12.88 -0.95
C PHE A 11 -14.37 -11.93 -2.00
N LYS A 12 -15.56 -11.42 -1.76
CA LYS A 12 -16.19 -10.42 -2.63
C LYS A 12 -15.34 -9.15 -2.70
N THR A 13 -14.90 -8.65 -1.56
CA THR A 13 -14.02 -7.48 -1.51
C THR A 13 -12.75 -7.70 -2.33
N GLY A 14 -12.07 -8.83 -2.18
CA GLY A 14 -10.88 -9.15 -2.94
C GLY A 14 -11.10 -9.35 -4.43
N LEU A 15 -12.30 -9.78 -4.84
CA LEU A 15 -12.65 -9.99 -6.24
C LEU A 15 -12.98 -8.66 -6.97
N PHE A 16 -13.70 -7.77 -6.29
CA PHE A 16 -14.23 -6.55 -6.91
C PHE A 16 -13.43 -5.29 -6.63
N SER A 17 -12.54 -5.32 -5.63
CA SER A 17 -11.65 -4.20 -5.31
C SER A 17 -10.55 -4.07 -6.36
N VAL A 18 -10.80 -3.29 -7.40
CA VAL A 18 -9.83 -3.00 -8.46
C VAL A 18 -9.14 -1.68 -8.16
N GLY A 19 -7.81 -1.74 -7.92
CA GLY A 19 -7.01 -0.54 -7.62
C GLY A 19 -6.04 -0.75 -6.46
N GLY A 20 -5.61 0.35 -5.85
CA GLY A 20 -4.73 0.32 -4.66
C GLY A 20 -5.46 -0.04 -3.36
N GLY A 21 -4.73 -0.08 -2.25
CA GLY A 21 -5.28 -0.46 -0.94
C GLY A 21 -6.51 0.35 -0.50
N LEU A 22 -6.55 1.64 -0.81
CA LEU A 22 -7.70 2.51 -0.52
C LEU A 22 -8.95 2.15 -1.33
N ALA A 23 -8.83 1.44 -2.46
CA ALA A 23 -9.98 0.97 -3.24
C ALA A 23 -10.79 -0.11 -2.52
N THR A 24 -10.29 -0.69 -1.44
CA THR A 24 -11.05 -1.60 -0.58
C THR A 24 -12.02 -0.87 0.36
N LEU A 25 -11.78 0.40 0.67
CA LEU A 25 -12.54 1.15 1.68
C LEU A 25 -14.05 1.22 1.39
N PRO A 26 -14.53 1.50 0.17
CA PRO A 26 -15.96 1.49 -0.12
C PRO A 26 -16.64 0.16 0.25
N PHE A 27 -15.95 -0.96 0.00
CA PHE A 27 -16.45 -2.29 0.36
C PHE A 27 -16.46 -2.52 1.88
N ILE A 28 -15.49 -1.95 2.60
CA ILE A 28 -15.44 -2.02 4.07
C ILE A 28 -16.57 -1.19 4.70
N TYR A 29 -16.85 0.01 4.17
CA TYR A 29 -17.99 0.82 4.62
C TYR A 29 -19.32 0.09 4.38
N ASP A 30 -19.55 -0.43 3.17
CA ASP A 30 -20.74 -1.21 2.84
C ASP A 30 -20.87 -2.48 3.72
N MET A 31 -19.74 -3.14 4.02
CA MET A 31 -19.70 -4.27 4.94
C MET A 31 -20.10 -3.85 6.36
N SER A 32 -19.62 -2.71 6.87
CA SER A 32 -20.01 -2.16 8.16
C SER A 32 -21.52 -1.96 8.24
N ASP A 33 -22.11 -1.31 7.23
CA ASP A 33 -23.54 -1.01 7.18
C ASP A 33 -24.40 -2.28 7.15
N ARG A 34 -23.99 -3.30 6.39
CA ARG A 34 -24.75 -4.54 6.22
C ARG A 34 -24.57 -5.53 7.37
N THR A 35 -23.45 -5.51 8.05
CA THR A 35 -23.13 -6.53 9.05
C THR A 35 -23.19 -6.03 10.49
N GLY A 36 -22.93 -4.75 10.71
CA GLY A 36 -22.78 -4.17 12.03
C GLY A 36 -21.59 -4.73 12.84
N TRP A 37 -20.62 -5.35 12.19
CA TRP A 37 -19.48 -5.97 12.87
C TRP A 37 -18.51 -4.96 13.46
N PHE A 38 -18.45 -3.76 12.88
CA PHE A 38 -17.56 -2.68 13.28
C PHE A 38 -18.18 -1.34 12.88
N THR A 39 -17.71 -0.28 13.52
CA THR A 39 -18.20 1.10 13.34
C THR A 39 -17.34 1.89 12.37
N TYR A 40 -17.83 3.03 11.88
CA TYR A 40 -17.09 3.95 11.05
C TYR A 40 -15.85 4.52 11.75
N GLN A 41 -15.91 4.70 13.08
CA GLN A 41 -14.73 5.11 13.85
C GLN A 41 -13.65 4.03 13.78
N GLN A 42 -14.02 2.77 13.94
CA GLN A 42 -13.09 1.66 13.81
C GLN A 42 -12.52 1.53 12.40
N ILE A 43 -13.25 1.94 11.35
CA ILE A 43 -12.67 1.99 9.99
C ILE A 43 -11.54 3.02 9.91
N ALA A 44 -11.69 4.19 10.51
CA ALA A 44 -10.62 5.19 10.57
C ALA A 44 -9.38 4.65 11.30
N ASP A 45 -9.59 3.97 12.43
CA ASP A 45 -8.50 3.32 13.17
C ASP A 45 -7.81 2.22 12.35
N MET A 46 -8.59 1.39 11.63
CA MET A 46 -8.07 0.37 10.72
C MET A 46 -7.18 0.96 9.62
N VAL A 47 -7.60 2.08 9.04
CA VAL A 47 -6.81 2.76 8.00
C VAL A 47 -5.51 3.28 8.60
N ALA A 48 -5.56 3.95 9.74
CA ALA A 48 -4.37 4.48 10.41
C ALA A 48 -3.37 3.37 10.77
N VAL A 49 -3.87 2.25 11.34
CA VAL A 49 -3.05 1.07 11.64
C VAL A 49 -2.48 0.43 10.37
N SER A 50 -3.30 0.32 9.32
CA SER A 50 -2.87 -0.27 8.05
C SER A 50 -1.81 0.56 7.33
N GLU A 51 -1.89 1.88 7.40
CA GLU A 51 -0.87 2.78 6.84
C GLU A 51 0.43 2.75 7.64
N SER A 52 0.34 2.50 8.93
CA SER A 52 1.52 2.38 9.83
C SER A 52 2.18 1.00 9.75
N THR A 53 1.48 0.00 9.20
CA THR A 53 1.95 -1.39 9.11
C THR A 53 2.46 -1.68 7.71
N PRO A 54 3.70 -2.19 7.55
CA PRO A 54 4.20 -2.55 6.21
C PRO A 54 3.34 -3.66 5.60
N GLY A 55 2.78 -3.39 4.41
CA GLY A 55 1.96 -4.35 3.68
C GLY A 55 0.78 -3.71 2.94
N PRO A 56 0.03 -4.50 2.15
CA PRO A 56 -1.15 -4.01 1.46
C PRO A 56 -2.26 -3.62 2.44
N ILE A 57 -2.76 -2.38 2.36
CA ILE A 57 -3.81 -1.85 3.25
C ILE A 57 -5.01 -2.80 3.30
N GLY A 58 -5.46 -3.34 2.16
CA GLY A 58 -6.59 -4.26 2.11
C GLY A 58 -6.37 -5.54 2.93
N VAL A 59 -5.15 -6.10 2.91
CA VAL A 59 -4.78 -7.30 3.70
C VAL A 59 -4.74 -6.96 5.19
N ASN A 60 -4.11 -5.83 5.55
CA ASN A 60 -4.04 -5.38 6.94
C ASN A 60 -5.45 -5.12 7.50
N THR A 61 -6.32 -4.47 6.72
CA THR A 61 -7.72 -4.22 7.09
C THR A 61 -8.50 -5.53 7.24
N ALA A 62 -8.33 -6.49 6.32
CA ALA A 62 -8.99 -7.80 6.43
C ALA A 62 -8.57 -8.55 7.70
N THR A 63 -7.28 -8.52 8.01
CA THR A 63 -6.75 -9.13 9.24
C THR A 63 -7.33 -8.45 10.48
N TYR A 64 -7.38 -7.11 10.50
CA TYR A 64 -7.92 -6.34 11.61
C TYR A 64 -9.42 -6.62 11.82
N VAL A 65 -10.24 -6.49 10.77
CA VAL A 65 -11.69 -6.79 10.82
C VAL A 65 -11.93 -8.23 11.25
N GLY A 66 -11.18 -9.17 10.68
CA GLY A 66 -11.26 -10.57 11.05
C GLY A 66 -10.98 -10.80 12.53
N TYR A 67 -9.98 -10.10 13.09
CA TYR A 67 -9.61 -10.21 14.49
C TYR A 67 -10.70 -9.67 15.42
N ILE A 68 -11.22 -8.48 15.17
CA ILE A 68 -12.27 -7.88 16.04
C ILE A 68 -13.58 -8.66 15.95
N THR A 69 -13.84 -9.35 14.84
CA THR A 69 -15.10 -10.07 14.59
C THR A 69 -15.06 -11.52 15.09
N GLY A 70 -13.90 -12.19 14.96
CA GLY A 70 -13.80 -13.62 15.26
C GLY A 70 -12.46 -14.05 15.89
N GLY A 71 -11.69 -13.11 16.48
CA GLY A 71 -10.39 -13.38 17.07
C GLY A 71 -9.33 -13.86 16.05
N VAL A 72 -8.33 -14.57 16.52
CA VAL A 72 -7.25 -15.08 15.66
C VAL A 72 -7.76 -15.93 14.48
N PRO A 73 -8.69 -16.88 14.66
CA PRO A 73 -9.26 -17.63 13.53
C PRO A 73 -9.97 -16.72 12.52
N GLY A 74 -10.68 -15.69 13.00
CA GLY A 74 -11.35 -14.71 12.16
C GLY A 74 -10.35 -13.92 11.30
N ALA A 75 -9.23 -13.49 11.88
CA ALA A 75 -8.16 -12.80 11.17
C ALA A 75 -7.61 -13.64 10.01
N LEU A 76 -7.29 -14.91 10.26
CA LEU A 76 -6.79 -15.82 9.23
C LEU A 76 -7.81 -16.04 8.12
N ILE A 77 -9.09 -16.28 8.47
CA ILE A 77 -10.15 -16.57 7.52
C ILE A 77 -10.47 -15.34 6.65
N ALA A 78 -10.52 -14.15 7.23
CA ALA A 78 -10.75 -12.91 6.49
C ALA A 78 -9.62 -12.62 5.50
N THR A 79 -8.38 -12.78 5.93
CA THR A 79 -7.20 -12.59 5.09
C THR A 79 -7.15 -13.59 3.95
N LEU A 80 -7.41 -14.88 4.23
CA LEU A 80 -7.52 -15.91 3.20
C LEU A 80 -8.66 -15.60 2.22
N GLY A 81 -9.82 -15.16 2.73
CA GLY A 81 -10.94 -14.74 1.90
C GLY A 81 -10.54 -13.66 0.90
N LEU A 82 -9.86 -12.60 1.35
CA LEU A 82 -9.42 -11.50 0.51
C LEU A 82 -8.41 -11.92 -0.57
N VAL A 83 -7.47 -12.79 -0.24
CA VAL A 83 -6.37 -13.19 -1.14
C VAL A 83 -6.81 -14.28 -2.12
N THR A 84 -7.73 -15.15 -1.74
CA THR A 84 -8.16 -16.31 -2.53
C THR A 84 -8.58 -15.96 -3.97
N PRO A 85 -9.44 -14.95 -4.25
CA PRO A 85 -9.83 -14.65 -5.62
C PRO A 85 -8.65 -14.19 -6.49
N ALA A 86 -7.71 -13.42 -5.94
CA ALA A 86 -6.52 -13.01 -6.65
C ALA A 86 -5.64 -14.23 -7.03
N VAL A 87 -5.45 -15.17 -6.11
CA VAL A 87 -4.71 -16.40 -6.36
C VAL A 87 -5.40 -17.25 -7.43
N ILE A 88 -6.72 -17.42 -7.36
CA ILE A 88 -7.49 -18.14 -8.37
C ILE A 88 -7.32 -17.51 -9.76
N CYS A 89 -7.49 -16.20 -9.85
CA CYS A 89 -7.31 -15.47 -11.11
C CYS A 89 -5.90 -15.63 -11.67
N ILE A 90 -4.87 -15.52 -10.82
CA ILE A 90 -3.48 -15.70 -11.24
C ILE A 90 -3.23 -17.12 -11.75
N LEU A 91 -3.75 -18.14 -11.07
CA LEU A 91 -3.59 -19.55 -11.49
C LEU A 91 -4.29 -19.82 -12.83
N ILE A 92 -5.50 -19.28 -13.03
CA ILE A 92 -6.21 -19.37 -14.30
C ILE A 92 -5.40 -18.70 -15.42
N ILE A 93 -4.95 -17.46 -15.19
CA ILE A 93 -4.15 -16.72 -16.17
C ILE A 93 -2.83 -17.46 -16.45
N ALA A 94 -2.15 -17.96 -15.44
CA ALA A 94 -0.90 -18.70 -15.61
C ALA A 94 -1.08 -19.98 -16.42
N SER A 95 -2.19 -20.70 -16.26
CA SER A 95 -2.49 -21.90 -17.05
C SER A 95 -2.82 -21.56 -18.51
N CYS A 96 -3.53 -20.48 -18.74
CA CYS A 96 -3.79 -19.96 -20.07
C CYS A 96 -2.52 -19.46 -20.79
N LEU A 97 -1.64 -18.76 -20.06
CA LEU A 97 -0.39 -18.23 -20.61
C LEU A 97 0.55 -19.33 -21.13
N LYS A 98 0.59 -20.50 -20.47
CA LYS A 98 1.37 -21.65 -20.97
C LYS A 98 0.94 -22.08 -22.38
N LYS A 99 -0.38 -22.01 -22.65
CA LYS A 99 -0.96 -22.37 -23.93
C LYS A 99 -0.83 -21.28 -25.00
N PHE A 100 -0.71 -20.02 -24.55
CA PHE A 100 -0.69 -18.83 -25.44
C PHE A 100 0.69 -18.16 -25.52
N ARG A 101 1.74 -18.75 -24.92
CA ARG A 101 3.09 -18.17 -24.89
C ARG A 101 3.67 -17.87 -26.28
N GLU A 102 3.21 -18.57 -27.31
CA GLU A 102 3.63 -18.36 -28.71
C GLU A 102 2.64 -17.50 -29.51
N ASN A 103 1.60 -16.98 -28.85
CA ASN A 103 0.57 -16.19 -29.55
C ASN A 103 0.97 -14.71 -29.59
N ARG A 104 1.10 -14.19 -30.81
CA ARG A 104 1.46 -12.78 -31.07
C ARG A 104 0.53 -11.76 -30.38
N PHE A 105 -0.76 -12.08 -30.21
CA PHE A 105 -1.69 -11.20 -29.49
C PHE A 105 -1.33 -11.05 -28.01
N VAL A 106 -0.88 -12.13 -27.38
CA VAL A 106 -0.42 -12.11 -25.99
C VAL A 106 0.86 -11.26 -25.85
N ASP A 107 1.79 -11.44 -26.78
CA ASP A 107 3.02 -10.63 -26.80
C ASP A 107 2.72 -9.14 -26.99
N HIS A 108 1.80 -8.79 -27.88
CA HIS A 108 1.40 -7.40 -28.08
C HIS A 108 0.68 -6.83 -26.85
N ALA A 109 -0.16 -7.61 -26.17
CA ALA A 109 -0.81 -7.20 -24.93
C ALA A 109 0.22 -6.93 -23.82
N PHE A 110 1.18 -7.83 -23.63
CA PHE A 110 2.27 -7.63 -22.67
C PHE A 110 3.20 -6.47 -23.05
N TYR A 111 3.44 -6.27 -24.34
CA TYR A 111 4.21 -5.11 -24.81
C TYR A 111 3.53 -3.79 -24.41
N GLY A 112 2.20 -3.69 -24.55
CA GLY A 112 1.42 -2.53 -24.10
C GLY A 112 1.32 -2.38 -22.57
N LEU A 113 1.28 -3.50 -21.82
CA LEU A 113 1.20 -3.48 -20.36
C LEU A 113 2.51 -3.05 -19.67
N ARG A 114 3.67 -3.27 -20.29
CA ARG A 114 4.98 -2.87 -19.73
C ARG A 114 5.07 -1.36 -19.46
N PRO A 115 4.81 -0.46 -20.43
CA PRO A 115 4.84 0.97 -20.18
C PRO A 115 3.74 1.42 -19.22
N ALA A 116 2.56 0.78 -19.22
CA ALA A 116 1.50 1.07 -18.27
C ALA A 116 1.92 0.74 -16.82
N SER A 117 2.55 -0.42 -16.61
CA SER A 117 3.09 -0.78 -15.29
C SER A 117 4.19 0.18 -14.84
N ALA A 118 5.10 0.56 -15.74
CA ALA A 118 6.14 1.53 -15.44
C ALA A 118 5.55 2.91 -15.09
N ALA A 119 4.51 3.35 -15.80
CA ALA A 119 3.81 4.60 -15.51
C ALA A 119 3.10 4.57 -14.14
N LEU A 120 2.48 3.46 -13.77
CA LEU A 120 1.86 3.28 -12.45
C LEU A 120 2.89 3.33 -11.32
N ILE A 121 4.04 2.67 -11.49
CA ILE A 121 5.15 2.71 -10.53
C ILE A 121 5.69 4.14 -10.40
N ALA A 122 5.88 4.84 -11.52
CA ALA A 122 6.34 6.22 -11.53
C ALA A 122 5.33 7.16 -10.86
N ALA A 123 4.02 7.00 -11.12
CA ALA A 123 2.96 7.77 -10.48
C ALA A 123 2.91 7.53 -8.97
N ALA A 124 3.03 6.28 -8.53
CA ALA A 124 3.11 5.95 -7.10
C ALA A 124 4.35 6.56 -6.45
N GLY A 125 5.53 6.45 -7.09
CA GLY A 125 6.76 7.09 -6.63
C GLY A 125 6.64 8.61 -6.54
N PHE A 126 6.03 9.24 -7.54
CA PHE A 126 5.77 10.69 -7.52
C PHE A 126 4.83 11.09 -6.37
N SER A 127 3.79 10.31 -6.09
CA SER A 127 2.88 10.53 -4.97
C SER A 127 3.62 10.47 -3.62
N VAL A 128 4.51 9.49 -3.44
CA VAL A 128 5.36 9.40 -2.23
C VAL A 128 6.27 10.63 -2.11
N VAL A 129 6.94 11.03 -3.19
CA VAL A 129 7.77 12.24 -3.21
C VAL A 129 6.97 13.48 -2.84
N ARG A 130 5.78 13.64 -3.42
CA ARG A 130 4.87 14.75 -3.12
C ARG A 130 4.50 14.80 -1.63
N ILE A 131 4.05 13.69 -1.07
CA ILE A 131 3.64 13.62 0.34
C ILE A 131 4.83 13.82 1.29
N SER A 132 6.00 13.28 0.96
CA SER A 132 7.17 13.31 1.85
C SER A 132 7.97 14.61 1.79
N LEU A 133 7.97 15.31 0.64
CA LEU A 133 8.84 16.46 0.40
C LEU A 133 8.09 17.78 0.20
N LEU A 134 6.75 17.73 0.00
CA LEU A 134 5.93 18.93 -0.17
C LEU A 134 4.98 19.11 1.02
N GLN A 135 4.98 20.30 1.58
CA GLN A 135 4.09 20.72 2.67
C GLN A 135 3.01 21.65 2.12
N GLU A 136 2.02 21.08 1.42
CA GLU A 136 0.93 21.87 0.80
C GLU A 136 0.13 22.67 1.83
N SER A 137 -0.07 22.15 3.03
CA SER A 137 -0.76 22.84 4.12
C SER A 137 0.01 24.07 4.62
N ALA A 138 1.33 24.00 4.71
CA ALA A 138 2.18 25.12 5.09
C ALA A 138 2.19 26.22 4.01
N PHE A 139 2.22 25.81 2.73
CA PHE A 139 2.13 26.73 1.61
C PHE A 139 0.78 27.45 1.56
N GLN A 140 -0.33 26.74 1.78
CA GLN A 140 -1.66 27.36 1.82
C GLN A 140 -1.82 28.38 2.96
N ALA A 141 -1.13 28.14 4.08
CA ALA A 141 -1.18 29.04 5.23
C ALA A 141 -0.29 30.29 5.08
N SER A 142 0.90 30.16 4.46
CA SER A 142 1.91 31.23 4.40
C SER A 142 2.00 31.95 3.06
N GLY A 143 1.56 31.32 1.97
CA GLY A 143 1.68 31.85 0.60
C GLY A 143 3.12 31.93 0.07
N ARG A 144 4.12 31.43 0.82
CA ARG A 144 5.53 31.49 0.45
C ARG A 144 5.98 30.19 -0.20
N PHE A 145 6.58 30.26 -1.38
CA PHE A 145 7.13 29.10 -2.08
C PHE A 145 8.23 28.35 -1.30
N THR A 146 8.92 29.02 -0.38
CA THR A 146 9.91 28.38 0.49
C THR A 146 9.30 27.38 1.45
N ASP A 147 8.07 27.60 1.89
CA ASP A 147 7.36 26.77 2.86
C ASP A 147 6.67 25.57 2.19
N LEU A 148 6.67 25.53 0.85
CA LEU A 148 6.21 24.38 0.06
C LEU A 148 7.15 23.19 0.20
N PHE A 149 8.45 23.43 0.42
CA PHE A 149 9.46 22.40 0.44
C PHE A 149 9.87 22.03 1.86
N PHE A 150 9.81 20.74 2.16
CA PHE A 150 10.36 20.20 3.41
C PHE A 150 11.89 20.08 3.31
N TRP A 151 12.61 21.17 3.54
CA TRP A 151 14.06 21.29 3.37
C TRP A 151 14.86 20.24 4.14
N LYS A 152 14.45 19.91 5.36
CA LYS A 152 15.08 18.84 6.15
C LYS A 152 14.96 17.49 5.45
N GLY A 153 13.78 17.19 4.91
CA GLY A 153 13.53 15.96 4.15
C GLY A 153 14.31 15.91 2.84
N LEU A 154 14.39 17.04 2.11
CA LEU A 154 15.18 17.15 0.88
C LEU A 154 16.67 16.91 1.15
N LEU A 155 17.22 17.47 2.22
CA LEU A 155 18.61 17.26 2.60
C LEU A 155 18.87 15.79 2.96
N LEU A 156 17.99 15.16 3.73
CA LEU A 156 18.08 13.74 4.07
C LEU A 156 18.01 12.87 2.80
N ALA A 157 17.07 13.17 1.90
CA ALA A 157 16.93 12.46 0.63
C ALA A 157 18.20 12.59 -0.24
N ALA A 158 18.80 13.78 -0.32
CA ALA A 158 20.05 14.01 -1.02
C ALA A 158 21.22 13.22 -0.41
N VAL A 159 21.34 13.20 0.91
CA VAL A 159 22.36 12.42 1.63
C VAL A 159 22.20 10.92 1.33
N ILE A 160 20.97 10.39 1.44
CA ILE A 160 20.69 8.97 1.14
C ILE A 160 21.01 8.67 -0.32
N TRP A 161 20.64 9.55 -1.25
CA TRP A 161 20.93 9.37 -2.67
C TRP A 161 22.44 9.28 -2.93
N VAL A 162 23.24 10.16 -2.32
CA VAL A 162 24.71 10.13 -2.41
C VAL A 162 25.26 8.83 -1.82
N LEU A 163 24.79 8.42 -0.65
CA LEU A 163 25.23 7.18 0.00
C LEU A 163 24.90 5.94 -0.82
N THR A 164 23.75 5.92 -1.49
CA THR A 164 23.32 4.76 -2.29
C THR A 164 23.95 4.72 -3.68
N ASN A 165 24.27 5.87 -4.28
CA ASN A 165 24.73 5.92 -5.67
C ASN A 165 26.22 6.24 -5.82
N VAL A 166 26.80 7.05 -4.95
CA VAL A 166 28.16 7.56 -5.08
C VAL A 166 29.15 6.80 -4.20
N VAL A 167 28.78 6.50 -2.96
CA VAL A 167 29.69 5.91 -1.98
C VAL A 167 29.78 4.39 -2.16
N LYS A 168 30.90 3.91 -2.64
CA LYS A 168 31.15 2.49 -2.97
C LYS A 168 30.86 1.50 -1.82
N PRO A 169 31.31 1.71 -0.56
CA PRO A 169 31.09 0.75 0.52
C PRO A 169 29.63 0.62 0.94
N THR A 170 28.85 1.70 0.86
CA THR A 170 27.45 1.73 1.31
C THR A 170 26.47 1.25 0.23
N LYS A 171 26.88 1.26 -1.04
CA LYS A 171 26.06 0.85 -2.19
C LYS A 171 25.50 -0.58 -2.11
N LYS A 172 26.14 -1.47 -1.34
CA LYS A 172 25.75 -2.88 -1.15
C LYS A 172 24.91 -3.10 0.10
N LEU A 173 24.65 -2.07 0.91
CA LEU A 173 23.82 -2.20 2.11
C LEU A 173 22.37 -2.45 1.74
N HIS A 174 21.72 -3.30 2.52
CA HIS A 174 20.29 -3.58 2.34
C HIS A 174 19.46 -2.31 2.59
N PRO A 175 18.40 -2.02 1.81
CA PRO A 175 17.56 -0.83 1.97
C PRO A 175 17.04 -0.60 3.38
N ILE A 176 16.82 -1.68 4.15
CA ILE A 176 16.33 -1.61 5.54
C ILE A 176 17.27 -0.82 6.47
N VAL A 177 18.58 -0.83 6.18
CA VAL A 177 19.58 -0.07 6.96
C VAL A 177 19.37 1.43 6.78
N TYR A 178 19.09 1.87 5.55
CA TYR A 178 18.78 3.27 5.26
C TYR A 178 17.46 3.71 5.88
N ILE A 179 16.44 2.84 5.87
CA ILE A 179 15.16 3.11 6.52
C ILE A 179 15.36 3.27 8.03
N ALA A 180 16.08 2.36 8.67
CA ALA A 180 16.37 2.43 10.10
C ALA A 180 17.19 3.69 10.46
N ALA A 181 18.25 3.99 9.69
CA ALA A 181 19.06 5.19 9.88
C ALA A 181 18.22 6.47 9.70
N SER A 182 17.38 6.52 8.70
CA SER A 182 16.47 7.66 8.45
C SER A 182 15.46 7.85 9.58
N ALA A 183 14.94 6.76 10.14
CA ALA A 183 14.03 6.82 11.29
C ALA A 183 14.73 7.42 12.52
N VAL A 184 15.97 7.00 12.83
CA VAL A 184 16.76 7.56 13.91
C VAL A 184 17.01 9.06 13.71
N VAL A 185 17.43 9.44 12.51
CA VAL A 185 17.64 10.86 12.15
C VAL A 185 16.34 11.65 12.28
N GLY A 186 15.22 11.10 11.79
CA GLY A 186 13.89 11.74 11.87
C GLY A 186 13.47 12.01 13.31
N ILE A 187 13.71 11.06 14.21
CA ILE A 187 13.43 11.22 15.65
C ILE A 187 14.36 12.27 16.28
N MET A 188 15.67 12.18 16.04
CA MET A 188 16.66 13.11 16.63
C MET A 188 16.43 14.57 16.21
N PHE A 189 16.00 14.81 14.99
CA PHE A 189 15.79 16.16 14.44
C PHE A 189 14.32 16.59 14.42
N SER A 190 13.42 15.83 15.05
CA SER A 190 11.98 16.10 15.16
C SER A 190 11.37 16.46 13.79
N PHE A 191 11.55 15.60 12.79
CA PHE A 191 11.04 15.84 11.45
C PHE A 191 9.51 15.84 11.38
N ALA A 192 8.85 15.15 12.32
CA ALA A 192 7.39 15.12 12.41
C ALA A 192 6.77 16.35 13.08
N GLY A 193 7.58 17.31 13.54
CA GLY A 193 7.06 18.54 14.13
C GLY A 193 6.42 18.38 15.52
N VAL A 194 6.72 17.26 16.24
CA VAL A 194 6.30 16.99 17.63
C VAL A 194 7.46 17.24 18.55
#